data_5e9d4c80e8e6bfc8475e65170df26b5d
#
_entry.id   5e9d4c80e8e6bfc8475e65170df26b5d
#
_cell.length_a   1.000
_cell.length_b   1.000
_cell.length_c   1.000
_cell.angle_alpha   90.00
_cell.angle_beta   90.00
_cell.angle_gamma   90.00
#
_symmetry.space_group_name_H-M   'P 1'
#
loop_
_entity.id
_entity.type
_entity.pdbx_description
1 polymer ?
#
loop_
_entity_poly.entity_id
_entity_poly.type
_entity_poly.pdbx_seq_one_letter_code
_entity_poly.pdbx_strand_id
1 'polypeptide(L)'
;MSALLIEEERLDAAQPRILDVAQYLGATQTLDGVSLDPYSPVVGAHVRGLRLDGQTPPSEAVRQFLYAGLLRYGFLAFEPGTVQAQHFGQLAGLFGTARLMNTPHTPATRDNDNKVNTIDSQVKKTRMNYIWHIDQAFRNAPPRFTALFGQTVPAFGGDTLFTNATAAYDLLDPLLARYLETLTAVHDVETQGFLTLAYQDAAELAAQRAKTPPIEAPLIRLHPETGRKQIYANELYTQRILGLSRSASQGLLEVLFDLIRSPDVQTRLRWQQGTALIWDNRTVQHRGVGDFGTSHRRLHRAVIE
;
A
#
# COMPACT_ATOMS: atom_id res chain seq x y z
N MET A 1 28.39 25.66 -31.68
CA MET A 1 28.22 24.36 -30.98
C MET A 1 27.73 24.48 -29.53
N SER A 2 28.19 25.48 -28.76
CA SER A 2 27.80 25.58 -27.34
C SER A 2 26.36 26.00 -27.10
N ALA A 3 25.74 26.86 -27.92
CA ALA A 3 24.38 27.35 -27.74
C ALA A 3 23.30 26.30 -28.07
N LEU A 4 23.52 25.48 -29.09
CA LEU A 4 22.62 24.39 -29.47
C LEU A 4 22.55 23.28 -28.41
N LEU A 5 23.69 22.92 -27.80
CA LEU A 5 23.73 21.93 -26.70
C LEU A 5 23.00 22.43 -25.42
N ILE A 6 23.08 23.75 -25.16
CA ILE A 6 22.36 24.34 -24.02
C ILE A 6 20.86 24.41 -24.29
N GLU A 7 20.43 24.56 -25.53
CA GLU A 7 18.99 24.56 -25.90
C GLU A 7 18.43 23.12 -25.88
N GLU A 8 19.17 22.10 -26.31
CA GLU A 8 18.75 20.70 -26.21
C GLU A 8 18.65 20.24 -24.73
N GLU A 9 19.63 20.60 -23.88
CA GLU A 9 19.55 20.31 -22.44
C GLU A 9 18.38 21.04 -21.74
N ARG A 10 18.01 22.28 -22.18
CA ARG A 10 16.86 23.00 -21.64
C ARG A 10 15.52 22.43 -22.12
N LEU A 11 15.45 21.92 -23.34
CA LEU A 11 14.25 21.27 -23.87
C LEU A 11 14.02 19.91 -23.20
N ASP A 12 15.09 19.15 -22.95
CA ASP A 12 15.03 17.86 -22.26
C ASP A 12 14.62 18.01 -20.77
N ALA A 13 15.08 19.09 -20.12
CA ALA A 13 14.69 19.42 -18.75
C ALA A 13 13.21 19.86 -18.60
N ALA A 14 12.54 20.24 -19.69
CA ALA A 14 11.13 20.65 -19.69
C ALA A 14 10.15 19.49 -19.96
N GLN A 15 10.66 18.32 -20.38
CA GLN A 15 9.83 17.15 -20.64
C GLN A 15 9.60 16.35 -19.35
N PRO A 16 8.35 15.90 -19.07
CA PRO A 16 8.12 15.00 -17.96
C PRO A 16 8.91 13.70 -18.15
N ARG A 17 9.54 13.21 -17.09
CA ARG A 17 10.24 11.92 -17.15
C ARG A 17 9.25 10.80 -17.47
N ILE A 18 9.62 9.99 -18.45
CA ILE A 18 8.85 8.79 -18.81
C ILE A 18 9.46 7.61 -18.06
N LEU A 19 8.60 6.84 -17.41
CA LEU A 19 9.01 5.64 -16.70
C LEU A 19 9.60 4.62 -17.70
N ASP A 20 10.80 4.14 -17.43
CA ASP A 20 11.32 2.97 -18.13
C ASP A 20 10.58 1.72 -17.65
N VAL A 21 9.49 1.40 -18.34
CA VAL A 21 8.60 0.29 -17.99
C VAL A 21 9.30 -1.06 -18.12
N ALA A 22 10.35 -1.17 -18.95
CA ALA A 22 11.04 -2.44 -19.24
C ALA A 22 11.61 -3.09 -17.97
N GLN A 23 12.06 -2.30 -17.00
CA GLN A 23 12.57 -2.82 -15.72
C GLN A 23 11.47 -3.39 -14.79
N TYR A 24 10.20 -3.07 -15.06
CA TYR A 24 9.04 -3.54 -14.30
C TYR A 24 8.31 -4.67 -14.99
N LEU A 25 8.31 -4.70 -16.33
CA LEU A 25 7.64 -5.73 -17.11
C LEU A 25 8.10 -7.12 -16.68
N GLY A 26 7.13 -7.98 -16.39
CA GLY A 26 7.33 -9.40 -16.10
C GLY A 26 6.62 -10.25 -17.14
N ALA A 27 7.19 -11.42 -17.44
CA ALA A 27 6.43 -12.48 -18.08
C ALA A 27 5.69 -13.29 -17.02
N THR A 28 4.62 -13.98 -17.43
CA THR A 28 3.99 -15.01 -16.61
C THR A 28 5.03 -16.00 -16.11
N GLN A 29 5.04 -16.24 -14.80
CA GLN A 29 5.90 -17.22 -14.15
C GLN A 29 5.04 -18.36 -13.62
N THR A 30 5.53 -19.60 -13.71
CA THR A 30 4.82 -20.78 -13.23
C THR A 30 5.70 -21.68 -12.40
N LEU A 31 5.14 -22.24 -11.32
CA LEU A 31 5.76 -23.26 -10.50
C LEU A 31 4.67 -24.19 -9.93
N ASP A 32 4.81 -25.50 -10.13
CA ASP A 32 3.91 -26.52 -9.59
C ASP A 32 2.42 -26.25 -9.86
N GLY A 33 2.09 -25.76 -11.07
CA GLY A 33 0.72 -25.42 -11.47
C GLY A 33 0.20 -24.08 -10.94
N VAL A 34 0.98 -23.34 -10.15
CA VAL A 34 0.67 -21.98 -9.72
C VAL A 34 1.32 -21.00 -10.67
N SER A 35 0.57 -20.01 -11.18
CA SER A 35 1.12 -18.95 -12.03
C SER A 35 1.00 -17.56 -11.38
N LEU A 36 1.96 -16.70 -11.73
CA LEU A 36 1.95 -15.28 -11.46
C LEU A 36 1.85 -14.53 -12.78
N ASP A 37 0.68 -13.99 -13.07
CA ASP A 37 0.43 -13.22 -14.29
C ASP A 37 0.44 -11.72 -13.97
N PRO A 38 1.29 -10.89 -14.61
CA PRO A 38 1.32 -9.45 -14.33
C PRO A 38 -0.09 -8.83 -14.39
N TYR A 39 -0.47 -8.08 -13.35
CA TYR A 39 -1.76 -7.37 -13.28
C TYR A 39 -1.71 -6.08 -14.11
N SER A 40 -0.60 -5.37 -14.02
CA SER A 40 -0.27 -4.20 -14.83
C SER A 40 1.23 -4.17 -15.12
N PRO A 41 1.70 -3.30 -16.03
CA PRO A 41 3.13 -3.22 -16.34
C PRO A 41 4.03 -2.97 -15.14
N VAL A 42 3.56 -2.20 -14.15
CA VAL A 42 4.42 -1.70 -13.06
C VAL A 42 4.07 -2.23 -11.68
N VAL A 43 2.84 -2.74 -11.46
CA VAL A 43 2.42 -3.18 -10.12
C VAL A 43 1.35 -4.25 -10.18
N GLY A 44 1.53 -5.27 -9.33
CA GLY A 44 0.61 -6.36 -9.11
C GLY A 44 0.78 -7.58 -10.01
N ALA A 45 0.38 -8.72 -9.48
CA ALA A 45 0.20 -9.95 -10.25
C ALA A 45 -1.05 -10.72 -9.81
N HIS A 46 -1.70 -11.39 -10.76
CA HIS A 46 -2.72 -12.40 -10.49
C HIS A 46 -2.05 -13.72 -10.13
N VAL A 47 -2.53 -14.34 -9.07
CA VAL A 47 -2.16 -15.72 -8.70
C VAL A 47 -3.25 -16.65 -9.18
N ARG A 48 -2.89 -17.61 -10.02
CA ARG A 48 -3.78 -18.64 -10.53
C ARG A 48 -3.30 -20.04 -10.13
N GLY A 49 -4.21 -21.00 -10.11
CA GLY A 49 -3.89 -22.41 -9.83
C GLY A 49 -3.64 -22.75 -8.36
N LEU A 50 -3.53 -21.76 -7.46
CA LEU A 50 -3.42 -22.00 -6.02
C LEU A 50 -4.80 -22.33 -5.43
N ARG A 51 -4.84 -23.31 -4.51
CA ARG A 51 -6.01 -23.63 -3.68
C ARG A 51 -5.58 -23.81 -2.23
N LEU A 52 -6.29 -23.15 -1.31
CA LEU A 52 -6.10 -23.28 0.12
C LEU A 52 -7.38 -23.83 0.74
N ASP A 53 -7.39 -25.14 1.00
CA ASP A 53 -8.55 -25.90 1.50
C ASP A 53 -8.59 -26.00 3.02
N GLY A 54 -7.59 -25.46 3.69
CA GLY A 54 -7.46 -25.52 5.14
C GLY A 54 -6.80 -26.76 5.68
N GLN A 55 -6.53 -27.77 4.85
CA GLN A 55 -5.96 -29.06 5.27
C GLN A 55 -4.50 -29.19 4.83
N THR A 56 -4.21 -28.94 3.56
CA THR A 56 -2.88 -29.13 3.01
C THR A 56 -2.23 -27.79 2.70
N PRO A 57 -1.16 -27.39 3.41
CA PRO A 57 -0.42 -26.19 3.07
C PRO A 57 0.30 -26.38 1.72
N PRO A 58 0.48 -25.32 0.92
CA PRO A 58 1.30 -25.39 -0.28
C PRO A 58 2.74 -25.76 0.07
N SER A 59 3.46 -26.34 -0.91
CA SER A 59 4.86 -26.70 -0.74
C SER A 59 5.71 -25.46 -0.38
N GLU A 60 6.85 -25.69 0.28
CA GLU A 60 7.77 -24.61 0.60
C GLU A 60 8.25 -23.88 -0.67
N ALA A 61 8.42 -24.61 -1.78
CA ALA A 61 8.79 -24.04 -3.06
C ALA A 61 7.71 -23.07 -3.58
N VAL A 62 6.43 -23.44 -3.51
CA VAL A 62 5.31 -22.56 -3.88
C VAL A 62 5.23 -21.35 -2.94
N ARG A 63 5.45 -21.56 -1.63
CA ARG A 63 5.47 -20.46 -0.66
C ARG A 63 6.55 -19.43 -0.99
N GLN A 64 7.78 -19.89 -1.27
CA GLN A 64 8.89 -19.02 -1.66
C GLN A 64 8.66 -18.33 -3.01
N PHE A 65 8.05 -19.03 -3.97
CA PHE A 65 7.67 -18.46 -5.25
C PHE A 65 6.65 -17.32 -5.10
N LEU A 66 5.61 -17.51 -4.28
CA LEU A 66 4.64 -16.45 -3.96
C LEU A 66 5.29 -15.28 -3.23
N TYR A 67 6.19 -15.56 -2.28
CA TYR A 67 6.91 -14.52 -1.54
C TYR A 67 7.80 -13.68 -2.47
N ALA A 68 8.58 -14.31 -3.33
CA ALA A 68 9.40 -13.62 -4.34
C ALA A 68 8.53 -12.80 -5.31
N GLY A 69 7.38 -13.37 -5.71
CA GLY A 69 6.39 -12.66 -6.51
C GLY A 69 5.84 -11.41 -5.82
N LEU A 70 5.53 -11.50 -4.53
CA LEU A 70 5.07 -10.33 -3.74
C LEU A 70 6.12 -9.22 -3.69
N LEU A 71 7.38 -9.56 -3.46
CA LEU A 71 8.49 -8.58 -3.47
C LEU A 71 8.70 -7.95 -4.84
N ARG A 72 8.52 -8.73 -5.93
CA ARG A 72 8.67 -8.25 -7.30
C ARG A 72 7.53 -7.35 -7.74
N TYR A 73 6.28 -7.77 -7.52
CA TYR A 73 5.10 -7.12 -8.07
C TYR A 73 4.43 -6.14 -7.11
N GLY A 74 4.81 -6.12 -5.84
CA GLY A 74 4.26 -5.24 -4.82
C GLY A 74 2.91 -5.68 -4.26
N PHE A 75 2.05 -6.33 -5.06
CA PHE A 75 0.86 -7.03 -4.57
C PHE A 75 0.55 -8.29 -5.37
N LEU A 76 -0.14 -9.24 -4.73
CA LEU A 76 -0.69 -10.45 -5.34
C LEU A 76 -2.20 -10.48 -5.15
N ALA A 77 -2.95 -10.65 -6.25
CA ALA A 77 -4.40 -10.81 -6.25
C ALA A 77 -4.75 -12.28 -6.54
N PHE A 78 -5.49 -12.90 -5.64
CA PHE A 78 -5.93 -14.28 -5.72
C PHE A 78 -7.37 -14.32 -6.20
N GLU A 79 -7.65 -15.20 -7.17
CA GLU A 79 -8.98 -15.33 -7.75
C GLU A 79 -10.01 -15.83 -6.72
N PRO A 80 -11.31 -15.50 -6.92
CA PRO A 80 -12.39 -16.10 -6.14
C PRO A 80 -12.29 -17.63 -6.17
N GLY A 81 -12.42 -18.24 -4.99
CA GLY A 81 -12.29 -19.71 -4.84
C GLY A 81 -10.89 -20.21 -4.51
N THR A 82 -9.84 -19.38 -4.58
CA THR A 82 -8.49 -19.74 -4.11
C THR A 82 -8.48 -20.06 -2.61
N VAL A 83 -9.19 -19.25 -1.83
CA VAL A 83 -9.33 -19.40 -0.38
C VAL A 83 -10.77 -19.09 0.03
N GLN A 84 -11.27 -19.80 1.04
CA GLN A 84 -12.55 -19.48 1.67
C GLN A 84 -12.34 -18.53 2.84
N ALA A 85 -13.38 -17.76 3.22
CA ALA A 85 -13.30 -16.76 4.28
C ALA A 85 -12.73 -17.32 5.60
N GLN A 86 -13.15 -18.52 6.00
CA GLN A 86 -12.67 -19.21 7.21
C GLN A 86 -11.19 -19.60 7.15
N HIS A 87 -10.60 -19.71 5.97
CA HIS A 87 -9.19 -20.08 5.77
C HIS A 87 -8.31 -18.87 5.39
N PHE A 88 -8.87 -17.67 5.39
CA PHE A 88 -8.12 -16.46 5.02
C PHE A 88 -6.88 -16.22 5.90
N GLY A 89 -6.94 -16.60 7.18
CA GLY A 89 -5.78 -16.57 8.08
C GLY A 89 -4.62 -17.43 7.60
N GLN A 90 -4.87 -18.53 6.89
CA GLN A 90 -3.82 -19.39 6.31
C GLN A 90 -3.10 -18.69 5.16
N LEU A 91 -3.84 -18.00 4.27
CA LEU A 91 -3.23 -17.19 3.21
C LEU A 91 -2.27 -16.16 3.81
N ALA A 92 -2.71 -15.42 4.83
CA ALA A 92 -1.86 -14.47 5.53
C ALA A 92 -0.62 -15.14 6.14
N GLY A 93 -0.78 -16.33 6.71
CA GLY A 93 0.28 -17.13 7.32
C GLY A 93 1.38 -17.61 6.36
N LEU A 94 1.12 -17.65 5.04
CA LEU A 94 2.16 -17.98 4.05
C LEU A 94 3.27 -16.93 3.99
N PHE A 95 2.98 -15.70 4.38
CA PHE A 95 3.89 -14.55 4.23
C PHE A 95 4.49 -14.07 5.56
N GLY A 96 4.08 -14.61 6.68
CA GLY A 96 4.60 -14.27 8.00
C GLY A 96 3.57 -14.41 9.11
N THR A 97 3.84 -13.82 10.27
CA THR A 97 2.95 -13.89 11.42
C THR A 97 1.83 -12.86 11.29
N ALA A 98 0.60 -13.34 11.11
CA ALA A 98 -0.57 -12.48 11.10
C ALA A 98 -0.92 -11.98 12.52
N ARG A 99 -1.18 -10.68 12.66
CA ARG A 99 -1.62 -10.04 13.90
C ARG A 99 -2.93 -9.30 13.72
N LEU A 100 -3.72 -9.23 14.79
CA LEU A 100 -4.89 -8.36 14.88
C LEU A 100 -4.44 -6.90 15.02
N MET A 101 -5.05 -6.05 14.22
CA MET A 101 -4.90 -4.61 14.37
C MET A 101 -5.97 -4.07 15.32
N ASN A 102 -5.56 -3.60 16.49
CA ASN A 102 -6.38 -2.71 17.30
C ASN A 102 -6.13 -1.28 16.84
N THR A 103 -6.94 -0.79 15.93
CA THR A 103 -7.00 0.66 15.64
C THR A 103 -8.31 1.22 16.20
N PRO A 104 -8.34 2.52 16.54
CA PRO A 104 -9.54 3.19 17.00
C PRO A 104 -10.76 3.01 16.08
N HIS A 105 -10.50 2.74 14.79
CA HIS A 105 -11.52 2.63 13.75
C HIS A 105 -11.80 1.21 13.26
N THR A 106 -11.03 0.24 13.72
CA THR A 106 -11.26 -1.16 13.40
C THR A 106 -11.24 -1.91 14.72
N PRO A 107 -12.33 -1.90 15.50
CA PRO A 107 -12.42 -2.78 16.64
C PRO A 107 -12.19 -4.19 16.13
N ALA A 108 -11.38 -4.95 16.86
CA ALA A 108 -11.14 -6.34 16.57
C ALA A 108 -12.48 -7.09 16.70
N THR A 109 -13.22 -7.19 15.62
CA THR A 109 -14.28 -8.18 15.51
C THR A 109 -13.55 -9.50 15.35
N ARG A 110 -13.56 -10.32 16.39
CA ARG A 110 -12.95 -11.64 16.40
C ARG A 110 -13.76 -12.53 15.47
N ASP A 111 -13.23 -12.77 14.28
CA ASP A 111 -13.64 -13.92 13.48
C ASP A 111 -12.92 -15.18 14.01
N ASN A 112 -13.40 -16.36 13.69
CA ASN A 112 -13.08 -17.66 14.32
C ASN A 112 -11.59 -17.95 14.64
N ASP A 113 -10.63 -17.24 14.02
CA ASP A 113 -9.18 -17.44 14.22
C ASP A 113 -8.47 -16.33 14.99
N ASN A 114 -9.16 -15.35 15.57
CA ASN A 114 -8.57 -14.23 16.34
C ASN A 114 -7.50 -13.37 15.62
N LYS A 115 -7.25 -13.57 14.34
CA LYS A 115 -6.16 -12.92 13.58
C LYS A 115 -6.64 -11.99 12.46
N VAL A 116 -7.95 -11.80 12.32
CA VAL A 116 -8.58 -11.08 11.22
C VAL A 116 -9.47 -9.97 11.74
N ASN A 117 -9.28 -8.76 11.24
CA ASN A 117 -10.17 -7.63 11.48
C ASN A 117 -11.20 -7.53 10.35
N THR A 118 -12.36 -6.94 10.64
CA THR A 118 -13.39 -6.67 9.63
C THR A 118 -13.48 -5.18 9.34
N ILE A 119 -13.44 -4.82 8.06
CA ILE A 119 -13.75 -3.47 7.56
C ILE A 119 -15.16 -3.56 6.96
N ASP A 120 -16.13 -2.92 7.61
CA ASP A 120 -17.55 -2.99 7.23
C ASP A 120 -18.14 -1.58 7.04
N SER A 121 -18.65 -1.31 5.83
CA SER A 121 -19.21 -0.01 5.48
C SER A 121 -20.54 0.34 6.21
N GLN A 122 -21.21 -0.66 6.79
CA GLN A 122 -22.42 -0.44 7.56
C GLN A 122 -22.12 -0.08 9.03
N VAL A 123 -20.97 -0.52 9.56
CA VAL A 123 -20.59 -0.30 10.96
C VAL A 123 -19.93 1.06 11.15
N LYS A 124 -19.10 1.50 10.23
CA LYS A 124 -18.42 2.81 10.32
C LYS A 124 -18.06 3.39 8.96
N LYS A 125 -18.46 4.63 8.74
CA LYS A 125 -18.05 5.43 7.56
C LYS A 125 -16.80 6.25 7.91
N THR A 126 -15.61 5.72 7.67
CA THR A 126 -14.37 6.52 7.69
C THR A 126 -13.94 6.88 6.27
N ARG A 127 -13.58 8.15 6.05
CA ARG A 127 -13.05 8.63 4.76
C ARG A 127 -11.53 8.41 4.64
N MET A 128 -10.86 7.99 5.72
CA MET A 128 -9.40 7.87 5.76
C MET A 128 -8.85 6.84 4.76
N ASN A 129 -9.56 5.74 4.54
CA ASN A 129 -9.18 4.72 3.56
C ASN A 129 -9.22 5.21 2.11
N TYR A 130 -9.76 6.42 1.85
CA TYR A 130 -9.82 7.03 0.51
C TYR A 130 -8.68 8.01 0.23
N ILE A 131 -7.73 8.14 1.17
CA ILE A 131 -6.51 8.94 1.04
C ILE A 131 -5.36 7.98 0.76
N TRP A 132 -4.40 8.37 -0.10
CA TRP A 132 -3.21 7.58 -0.38
C TRP A 132 -2.37 7.37 0.88
N HIS A 133 -2.04 6.10 1.18
CA HIS A 133 -1.30 5.77 2.39
C HIS A 133 -0.53 4.45 2.29
N ILE A 134 0.42 4.34 3.18
CA ILE A 134 1.05 3.11 3.63
C ILE A 134 0.41 2.75 4.96
N ASP A 135 0.02 1.49 5.14
CA ASP A 135 -0.60 1.05 6.39
C ASP A 135 0.30 1.34 7.60
N GLN A 136 -0.27 2.07 8.57
CA GLN A 136 0.39 2.41 9.83
C GLN A 136 1.77 3.08 9.69
N ALA A 137 2.00 3.86 8.64
CA ALA A 137 3.25 4.59 8.43
C ALA A 137 3.60 5.58 9.55
N PHE A 138 2.70 5.82 10.48
CA PHE A 138 2.91 6.58 11.73
C PHE A 138 3.58 5.78 12.84
N ARG A 139 4.02 4.54 12.58
CA ARG A 139 4.74 3.69 13.55
C ARG A 139 6.20 3.51 13.15
N ASN A 140 7.08 3.35 14.14
CA ASN A 140 8.49 3.03 13.89
C ASN A 140 8.67 1.70 13.12
N ALA A 141 7.81 0.72 13.41
CA ALA A 141 7.74 -0.56 12.72
C ALA A 141 6.32 -0.77 12.15
N PRO A 142 6.00 -0.26 10.97
CA PRO A 142 4.75 -0.57 10.29
C PRO A 142 4.75 -2.04 9.85
N PRO A 143 3.56 -2.66 9.65
CA PRO A 143 3.49 -4.03 9.17
C PRO A 143 4.15 -4.17 7.80
N ARG A 144 4.87 -5.29 7.58
CA ARG A 144 5.49 -5.57 6.29
C ARG A 144 4.44 -5.73 5.19
N PHE A 145 3.45 -6.57 5.47
CA PHE A 145 2.39 -6.87 4.52
C PHE A 145 1.00 -6.66 5.13
N THR A 146 0.04 -6.42 4.27
CA THR A 146 -1.38 -6.45 4.63
C THR A 146 -2.12 -7.32 3.62
N ALA A 147 -3.05 -8.12 4.12
CA ALA A 147 -3.94 -8.93 3.31
C ALA A 147 -5.40 -8.51 3.51
N LEU A 148 -6.20 -8.59 2.45
CA LEU A 148 -7.65 -8.39 2.46
C LEU A 148 -8.36 -9.56 1.78
N PHE A 149 -9.60 -9.83 2.22
CA PHE A 149 -10.51 -10.79 1.60
C PHE A 149 -11.88 -10.15 1.41
N GLY A 150 -12.41 -10.20 0.19
CA GLY A 150 -13.71 -9.66 -0.17
C GLY A 150 -14.86 -10.57 0.26
N GLN A 151 -15.39 -10.37 1.47
CA GLN A 151 -16.53 -11.17 1.97
C GLN A 151 -17.85 -10.74 1.33
N THR A 152 -18.12 -9.44 1.32
CA THR A 152 -19.25 -8.82 0.64
C THR A 152 -18.74 -7.62 -0.13
N VAL A 153 -18.98 -7.60 -1.43
CA VAL A 153 -18.51 -6.51 -2.28
C VAL A 153 -19.66 -5.99 -3.14
N PRO A 154 -19.72 -4.67 -3.39
CA PRO A 154 -20.68 -4.08 -4.29
C PRO A 154 -20.54 -4.64 -5.71
N ALA A 155 -21.63 -4.69 -6.47
CA ALA A 155 -21.59 -5.05 -7.90
C ALA A 155 -20.76 -4.04 -8.71
N PHE A 156 -20.72 -2.77 -8.28
CA PHE A 156 -19.96 -1.69 -8.89
C PHE A 156 -19.33 -0.81 -7.80
N GLY A 157 -18.12 -0.31 -8.07
CA GLY A 157 -17.39 0.56 -7.17
C GLY A 157 -16.78 -0.15 -5.96
N GLY A 158 -16.22 0.62 -5.04
CA GLY A 158 -15.54 0.11 -3.85
C GLY A 158 -14.17 -0.51 -4.16
N ASP A 159 -13.60 -0.22 -5.32
CA ASP A 159 -12.31 -0.72 -5.78
C ASP A 159 -11.16 -0.23 -4.89
N THR A 160 -9.98 -0.81 -5.08
CA THR A 160 -8.75 -0.34 -4.45
C THR A 160 -7.74 0.06 -5.53
N LEU A 161 -7.19 1.26 -5.40
CA LEU A 161 -6.08 1.72 -6.21
C LEU A 161 -4.77 1.39 -5.49
N PHE A 162 -3.79 0.93 -6.25
CA PHE A 162 -2.41 0.69 -5.82
C PHE A 162 -1.46 1.53 -6.67
N THR A 163 -0.42 2.07 -6.07
CA THR A 163 0.69 2.73 -6.75
C THR A 163 2.00 2.08 -6.33
N ASN A 164 2.90 1.90 -7.30
CA ASN A 164 4.25 1.44 -7.03
C ASN A 164 5.11 2.63 -6.61
N ALA A 165 5.37 2.77 -5.30
CA ALA A 165 6.14 3.88 -4.75
C ALA A 165 7.62 3.86 -5.15
N THR A 166 8.14 2.71 -5.61
CA THR A 166 9.47 2.59 -6.21
C THR A 166 9.46 3.15 -7.64
N ALA A 167 8.45 2.81 -8.43
CA ALA A 167 8.31 3.37 -9.78
C ALA A 167 8.06 4.88 -9.74
N ALA A 168 7.29 5.36 -8.76
CA ALA A 168 7.11 6.79 -8.50
C ALA A 168 8.44 7.48 -8.15
N TYR A 169 9.32 6.83 -7.36
CA TYR A 169 10.66 7.34 -7.09
C TYR A 169 11.52 7.41 -8.37
N ASP A 170 11.43 6.44 -9.27
CA ASP A 170 12.20 6.39 -10.51
C ASP A 170 11.78 7.51 -11.52
N LEU A 171 10.63 8.13 -11.31
CA LEU A 171 10.19 9.33 -12.05
C LEU A 171 10.82 10.64 -11.54
N LEU A 172 11.49 10.63 -10.38
CA LEU A 172 12.16 11.83 -9.85
C LEU A 172 13.36 12.24 -10.70
N ASP A 173 13.55 13.54 -10.88
CA ASP A 173 14.80 14.06 -11.42
C ASP A 173 15.97 13.66 -10.53
N PRO A 174 17.11 13.26 -11.10
CA PRO A 174 18.25 12.74 -10.32
C PRO A 174 18.79 13.72 -9.27
N LEU A 175 18.74 15.02 -9.53
CA LEU A 175 19.14 16.05 -8.57
C LEU A 175 18.15 16.14 -7.41
N LEU A 176 16.85 16.16 -7.73
CA LEU A 176 15.79 16.20 -6.74
C LEU A 176 15.78 14.93 -5.90
N ALA A 177 15.93 13.76 -6.51
CA ALA A 177 16.00 12.47 -5.81
C ALA A 177 17.11 12.45 -4.76
N ARG A 178 18.34 12.85 -5.13
CA ARG A 178 19.49 12.96 -4.20
C ARG A 178 19.21 13.92 -3.03
N TYR A 179 18.56 15.04 -3.30
CA TYR A 179 18.18 15.97 -2.25
C TYR A 179 17.14 15.38 -1.30
N LEU A 180 16.07 14.80 -1.82
CA LEU A 180 14.99 14.18 -1.05
C LEU A 180 15.46 13.00 -0.18
N GLU A 181 16.47 12.26 -0.62
CA GLU A 181 17.09 11.17 0.14
C GLU A 181 17.76 11.63 1.44
N THR A 182 18.14 12.92 1.53
CA THR A 182 18.74 13.49 2.75
C THR A 182 17.71 13.98 3.75
N LEU A 183 16.43 14.02 3.37
CA LEU A 183 15.37 14.65 4.16
C LEU A 183 14.61 13.65 5.02
N THR A 184 14.22 14.12 6.19
CA THR A 184 13.38 13.40 7.16
C THR A 184 12.05 14.14 7.31
N ALA A 185 10.97 13.39 7.43
CA ALA A 185 9.62 13.92 7.65
C ALA A 185 9.03 13.42 8.98
N VAL A 186 8.12 14.19 9.52
CA VAL A 186 7.25 13.80 10.63
C VAL A 186 6.04 13.08 10.07
N HIS A 187 5.78 11.88 10.60
CA HIS A 187 4.58 11.09 10.33
C HIS A 187 3.70 11.05 11.58
N ASP A 188 2.46 11.42 11.44
CA ASP A 188 1.50 11.54 12.53
C ASP A 188 0.15 10.97 12.12
N VAL A 189 -0.42 10.13 12.97
CA VAL A 189 -1.77 9.57 12.78
C VAL A 189 -2.83 10.67 12.73
N GLU A 190 -2.55 11.83 13.31
CA GLU A 190 -3.46 12.97 13.37
C GLU A 190 -3.33 13.93 12.19
N THR A 191 -2.43 13.69 11.23
CA THR A 191 -2.20 14.59 10.08
C THR A 191 -3.50 14.96 9.35
N GLN A 192 -4.43 14.02 9.20
CA GLN A 192 -5.75 14.24 8.58
C GLN A 192 -6.89 14.24 9.62
N GLY A 193 -6.60 14.49 10.89
CA GLY A 193 -7.61 14.53 11.96
C GLY A 193 -8.18 13.16 12.34
N PHE A 194 -7.42 12.09 12.12
CA PHE A 194 -7.89 10.70 12.31
C PHE A 194 -8.36 10.41 13.73
N LEU A 195 -7.60 10.79 14.75
CA LEU A 195 -7.98 10.59 16.15
C LEU A 195 -9.10 11.54 16.55
N THR A 196 -9.02 12.81 16.15
CA THR A 196 -10.05 13.83 16.42
C THR A 196 -11.43 13.42 15.88
N LEU A 197 -11.48 12.78 14.71
CA LEU A 197 -12.73 12.25 14.14
C LEU A 197 -13.21 10.97 14.84
N ALA A 198 -12.29 10.22 15.46
CA ALA A 198 -12.61 8.96 16.12
C ALA A 198 -13.11 9.12 17.55
N TYR A 199 -12.52 10.05 18.28
CA TYR A 199 -12.73 10.24 19.70
C TYR A 199 -13.34 11.61 19.95
N GLN A 200 -14.57 11.64 20.51
CA GLN A 200 -15.26 12.88 20.85
C GLN A 200 -14.90 13.34 22.27
N ASP A 201 -14.54 12.41 23.15
CA ASP A 201 -14.10 12.71 24.50
C ASP A 201 -12.63 13.18 24.51
N ALA A 202 -12.38 14.33 25.15
CA ALA A 202 -11.05 14.96 25.17
C ALA A 202 -10.00 14.11 25.94
N ALA A 203 -10.40 13.40 26.99
CA ALA A 203 -9.50 12.57 27.77
C ALA A 203 -9.13 11.30 27.00
N GLU A 204 -10.09 10.67 26.31
CA GLU A 204 -9.85 9.54 25.42
C GLU A 204 -8.93 9.94 24.25
N LEU A 205 -9.20 11.09 23.62
CA LEU A 205 -8.37 11.62 22.55
C LEU A 205 -6.94 11.84 23.00
N ALA A 206 -6.73 12.47 24.16
CA ALA A 206 -5.42 12.69 24.75
C ALA A 206 -4.70 11.37 25.05
N ALA A 207 -5.40 10.39 25.60
CA ALA A 207 -4.86 9.06 25.89
C ALA A 207 -4.43 8.31 24.61
N GLN A 208 -5.17 8.45 23.50
CA GLN A 208 -4.80 7.83 22.22
C GLN A 208 -3.63 8.55 21.56
N ARG A 209 -3.57 9.88 21.61
CA ARG A 209 -2.40 10.65 21.16
C ARG A 209 -1.13 10.26 21.88
N ALA A 210 -1.20 10.04 23.19
CA ALA A 210 -0.07 9.58 23.99
C ALA A 210 0.44 8.18 23.59
N LYS A 211 -0.45 7.30 23.10
CA LYS A 211 -0.09 5.94 22.62
C LYS A 211 0.50 5.94 21.21
N THR A 212 0.24 6.97 20.42
CA THR A 212 0.66 7.09 19.03
C THR A 212 1.32 8.44 18.78
N PRO A 213 2.48 8.72 19.45
CA PRO A 213 3.18 9.97 19.22
C PRO A 213 3.67 10.03 17.77
N PRO A 214 3.84 11.24 17.22
CA PRO A 214 4.46 11.43 15.92
C PRO A 214 5.85 10.77 15.87
N ILE A 215 6.22 10.23 14.72
CA ILE A 215 7.53 9.65 14.47
C ILE A 215 8.27 10.40 13.38
N GLU A 216 9.59 10.29 13.37
CA GLU A 216 10.45 10.79 12.32
C GLU A 216 10.88 9.64 11.41
N ALA A 217 10.78 9.83 10.09
CA ALA A 217 11.21 8.84 9.13
C ALA A 217 11.75 9.51 7.84
N PRO A 218 12.69 8.88 7.12
CA PRO A 218 13.17 9.38 5.83
C PRO A 218 12.01 9.54 4.82
N LEU A 219 12.06 10.57 3.98
CA LEU A 219 11.13 10.75 2.87
C LEU A 219 11.23 9.61 1.85
N ILE A 220 12.47 9.16 1.60
CA ILE A 220 12.81 8.06 0.70
C ILE A 220 13.36 6.93 1.56
N ARG A 221 12.77 5.76 1.46
CA ARG A 221 13.24 4.56 2.17
C ARG A 221 13.82 3.54 1.22
N LEU A 222 14.84 2.83 1.70
CA LEU A 222 15.36 1.64 1.04
C LEU A 222 14.54 0.42 1.48
N HIS A 223 14.06 -0.36 0.53
CA HIS A 223 13.41 -1.63 0.82
C HIS A 223 14.46 -2.64 1.31
N PRO A 224 14.28 -3.24 2.52
CA PRO A 224 15.35 -4.01 3.15
C PRO A 224 15.71 -5.31 2.42
N GLU A 225 14.81 -5.87 1.63
CA GLU A 225 15.04 -7.14 0.93
C GLU A 225 15.36 -6.95 -0.56
N THR A 226 14.77 -5.95 -1.22
CA THR A 226 15.01 -5.72 -2.66
C THR A 226 16.12 -4.71 -2.93
N GLY A 227 16.50 -3.91 -1.92
CA GLY A 227 17.48 -2.82 -2.06
C GLY A 227 16.97 -1.64 -2.92
N ARG A 228 15.71 -1.62 -3.33
CA ARG A 228 15.14 -0.53 -4.14
C ARG A 228 14.67 0.62 -3.26
N LYS A 229 14.86 1.84 -3.73
CA LYS A 229 14.39 3.06 -3.09
C LYS A 229 12.91 3.28 -3.41
N GLN A 230 12.18 3.87 -2.47
CA GLN A 230 10.76 4.19 -2.62
C GLN A 230 10.39 5.51 -1.94
N ILE A 231 9.36 6.17 -2.44
CA ILE A 231 8.75 7.31 -1.77
C ILE A 231 7.95 6.80 -0.56
N TYR A 232 8.44 7.11 0.64
CA TYR A 232 7.75 6.75 1.90
C TYR A 232 6.74 7.82 2.35
N ALA A 233 6.94 9.08 1.93
CA ALA A 233 5.97 10.14 2.15
C ALA A 233 4.59 9.73 1.60
N ASN A 234 3.53 9.93 2.40
CA ASN A 234 2.16 9.60 2.02
C ASN A 234 1.18 10.67 2.54
N GLU A 235 0.08 10.86 1.83
CA GLU A 235 -0.88 11.94 2.11
C GLU A 235 -1.57 11.80 3.47
N LEU A 236 -1.78 10.57 3.94
CA LEU A 236 -2.56 10.34 5.15
C LEU A 236 -1.77 10.66 6.42
N TYR A 237 -0.47 10.37 6.46
CA TYR A 237 0.32 10.43 7.68
C TYR A 237 1.50 11.39 7.64
N THR A 238 2.01 11.80 6.46
CA THR A 238 3.16 12.71 6.41
C THR A 238 2.72 14.15 6.64
N GLN A 239 3.16 14.71 7.76
CA GLN A 239 2.75 16.03 8.21
C GLN A 239 3.62 17.15 7.64
N ARG A 240 4.94 17.02 7.74
CA ARG A 240 5.93 18.02 7.33
C ARG A 240 7.32 17.45 7.19
N ILE A 241 8.17 18.14 6.45
CA ILE A 241 9.60 17.85 6.33
C ILE A 241 10.35 18.67 7.39
N LEU A 242 11.28 18.02 8.10
CA LEU A 242 12.10 18.67 9.13
C LEU A 242 13.11 19.64 8.51
N GLY A 243 13.39 20.71 9.21
CA GLY A 243 14.37 21.71 8.79
C GLY A 243 13.91 22.66 7.67
N LEU A 244 12.71 22.47 7.11
CA LEU A 244 12.16 23.33 6.07
C LEU A 244 11.06 24.27 6.60
N SER A 245 10.90 25.42 5.95
CA SER A 245 9.73 26.27 6.17
C SER A 245 8.45 25.52 5.78
N ARG A 246 7.30 25.96 6.31
CA ARG A 246 6.01 25.33 6.00
C ARG A 246 5.74 25.30 4.49
N SER A 247 5.97 26.40 3.79
CA SER A 247 5.73 26.51 2.34
C SER A 247 6.65 25.59 1.53
N ALA A 248 7.95 25.55 1.86
CA ALA A 248 8.91 24.67 1.19
C ALA A 248 8.57 23.18 1.44
N SER A 249 8.23 22.83 2.69
CA SER A 249 7.81 21.46 3.04
C SER A 249 6.55 21.06 2.26
N GLN A 250 5.54 21.89 2.22
CA GLN A 250 4.31 21.60 1.47
C GLN A 250 4.56 21.45 -0.03
N GLY A 251 5.37 22.32 -0.63
CA GLY A 251 5.70 22.24 -2.05
C GLY A 251 6.41 20.94 -2.43
N LEU A 252 7.40 20.53 -1.64
CA LEU A 252 8.10 19.27 -1.90
C LEU A 252 7.22 18.03 -1.64
N LEU A 253 6.38 18.05 -0.61
CA LEU A 253 5.43 16.95 -0.36
C LEU A 253 4.43 16.82 -1.49
N GLU A 254 3.93 17.94 -2.05
CA GLU A 254 2.99 17.88 -3.17
C GLU A 254 3.63 17.29 -4.43
N VAL A 255 4.89 17.64 -4.74
CA VAL A 255 5.64 16.98 -5.83
C VAL A 255 5.67 15.45 -5.64
N LEU A 256 5.96 14.96 -4.42
CA LEU A 256 5.97 13.53 -4.13
C LEU A 256 4.58 12.90 -4.24
N PHE A 257 3.54 13.59 -3.76
CA PHE A 257 2.16 13.10 -3.83
C PHE A 257 1.64 13.05 -5.27
N ASP A 258 2.04 14.00 -6.13
CA ASP A 258 1.69 13.98 -7.55
C ASP A 258 2.31 12.78 -8.26
N LEU A 259 3.56 12.42 -7.94
CA LEU A 259 4.18 11.21 -8.46
C LEU A 259 3.45 9.93 -7.99
N ILE A 260 3.04 9.86 -6.72
CA ILE A 260 2.23 8.75 -6.18
C ILE A 260 0.86 8.68 -6.89
N ARG A 261 0.28 9.82 -7.27
CA ARG A 261 -1.00 9.92 -7.98
C ARG A 261 -0.87 9.71 -9.49
N SER A 262 0.36 9.65 -10.04
CA SER A 262 0.55 9.49 -11.49
C SER A 262 -0.11 8.20 -11.99
N PRO A 263 -0.91 8.26 -13.06
CA PRO A 263 -1.50 7.07 -13.69
C PRO A 263 -0.46 6.08 -14.21
N ASP A 264 0.78 6.54 -14.51
CA ASP A 264 1.85 5.70 -15.05
C ASP A 264 2.36 4.65 -14.05
N VAL A 265 2.17 4.89 -12.74
CA VAL A 265 2.64 4.02 -11.67
C VAL A 265 1.51 3.33 -10.90
N GLN A 266 0.25 3.52 -11.36
CA GLN A 266 -0.93 3.03 -10.67
C GLN A 266 -1.58 1.83 -11.37
N THR A 267 -2.40 1.13 -10.59
CA THR A 267 -3.40 0.19 -11.10
C THR A 267 -4.65 0.21 -10.23
N ARG A 268 -5.78 -0.24 -10.80
CA ARG A 268 -7.07 -0.32 -10.13
C ARG A 268 -7.52 -1.77 -10.02
N LEU A 269 -7.55 -2.28 -8.79
CA LEU A 269 -8.09 -3.61 -8.49
C LEU A 269 -9.60 -3.52 -8.30
N ARG A 270 -10.32 -4.22 -9.17
CA ARG A 270 -11.76 -4.43 -9.05
C ARG A 270 -12.03 -5.65 -8.18
N TRP A 271 -12.81 -5.45 -7.12
CA TRP A 271 -13.19 -6.53 -6.23
C TRP A 271 -14.27 -7.42 -6.81
N GLN A 272 -14.12 -8.72 -6.56
CA GLN A 272 -15.18 -9.71 -6.69
C GLN A 272 -15.34 -10.40 -5.33
N GLN A 273 -16.54 -10.88 -5.01
CA GLN A 273 -16.74 -11.66 -3.79
C GLN A 273 -15.83 -12.90 -3.81
N GLY A 274 -15.08 -13.12 -2.74
CA GLY A 274 -14.09 -14.19 -2.65
C GLY A 274 -12.71 -13.84 -3.20
N THR A 275 -12.48 -12.64 -3.79
CA THR A 275 -11.13 -12.16 -4.10
C THR A 275 -10.34 -12.00 -2.82
N ALA A 276 -9.13 -12.55 -2.77
CA ALA A 276 -8.15 -12.26 -1.73
C ALA A 276 -6.99 -11.45 -2.33
N LEU A 277 -6.33 -10.67 -1.49
CA LEU A 277 -5.27 -9.74 -1.89
C LEU A 277 -4.23 -9.67 -0.78
N ILE A 278 -2.96 -9.59 -1.14
CA ILE A 278 -1.87 -9.26 -0.22
C ILE A 278 -0.94 -8.24 -0.89
N TRP A 279 -0.43 -7.28 -0.13
CA TRP A 279 0.55 -6.31 -0.63
C TRP A 279 1.68 -6.04 0.34
N ASP A 280 2.80 -5.60 -0.22
CA ASP A 280 3.97 -5.15 0.52
C ASP A 280 3.88 -3.65 0.79
N ASN A 281 3.70 -3.27 2.06
CA ASN A 281 3.64 -1.88 2.51
C ASN A 281 4.98 -1.14 2.32
N ARG A 282 6.04 -1.86 1.99
CA ARG A 282 7.37 -1.30 1.75
C ARG A 282 7.62 -1.01 0.27
N THR A 283 6.63 -1.30 -0.60
CA THR A 283 6.72 -1.09 -2.06
C THR A 283 5.53 -0.30 -2.58
N VAL A 284 4.33 -0.51 -2.04
CA VAL A 284 3.12 0.12 -2.56
C VAL A 284 2.45 1.04 -1.55
N GLN A 285 1.86 2.12 -2.08
CA GLN A 285 0.81 2.87 -1.40
C GLN A 285 -0.53 2.50 -2.01
N HIS A 286 -1.60 2.70 -1.25
CA HIS A 286 -2.93 2.34 -1.71
C HIS A 286 -4.00 3.29 -1.19
N ARG A 287 -5.17 3.24 -1.84
CA ARG A 287 -6.39 3.91 -1.37
C ARG A 287 -7.62 3.16 -1.85
N GLY A 288 -8.67 3.18 -1.04
CA GLY A 288 -9.99 2.73 -1.48
C GLY A 288 -10.65 3.78 -2.39
N VAL A 289 -11.63 3.34 -3.16
CA VAL A 289 -12.50 4.22 -3.94
C VAL A 289 -13.89 4.20 -3.33
N GLY A 290 -14.38 5.39 -2.93
CA GLY A 290 -15.64 5.54 -2.18
C GLY A 290 -16.87 5.69 -3.09
N ASP A 291 -16.90 5.07 -4.26
CA ASP A 291 -17.87 5.23 -5.33
C ASP A 291 -19.00 4.16 -5.34
N PHE A 292 -19.21 3.47 -4.21
CA PHE A 292 -20.21 2.40 -4.08
C PHE A 292 -21.50 2.83 -3.34
N GLY A 293 -21.66 4.11 -3.05
CA GLY A 293 -22.87 4.69 -2.45
C GLY A 293 -23.22 4.06 -1.09
N THR A 294 -24.45 3.53 -0.99
CA THR A 294 -24.97 2.84 0.20
C THR A 294 -24.80 1.32 0.15
N SER A 295 -24.18 0.78 -0.90
CA SER A 295 -23.98 -0.65 -1.05
C SER A 295 -23.11 -1.22 0.07
N HIS A 296 -23.45 -2.43 0.53
CA HIS A 296 -22.69 -3.08 1.58
C HIS A 296 -21.34 -3.55 1.05
N ARG A 297 -20.27 -3.17 1.75
CA ARG A 297 -18.90 -3.61 1.50
C ARG A 297 -18.26 -4.10 2.78
N ARG A 298 -17.95 -5.40 2.83
CA ARG A 298 -17.31 -6.03 3.99
C ARG A 298 -16.06 -6.78 3.55
N LEU A 299 -14.93 -6.43 4.14
CA LEU A 299 -13.65 -7.07 3.91
C LEU A 299 -13.08 -7.60 5.22
N HIS A 300 -12.48 -8.79 5.17
CA HIS A 300 -11.57 -9.25 6.23
C HIS A 300 -10.18 -8.67 5.98
N ARG A 301 -9.47 -8.34 7.06
CA ARG A 301 -8.13 -7.77 7.02
C ARG A 301 -7.19 -8.49 7.99
N ALA A 302 -6.02 -8.86 7.51
CA ALA A 302 -4.91 -9.33 8.32
C ALA A 302 -3.68 -8.43 8.06
N VAL A 303 -2.94 -8.08 9.12
CA VAL A 303 -1.63 -7.44 9.01
C VAL A 303 -0.56 -8.45 9.38
N ILE A 304 0.60 -8.40 8.71
CA ILE A 304 1.61 -9.43 8.74
C ILE A 304 2.97 -8.77 9.04
N GLU A 305 3.67 -9.31 10.02
CA GLU A 305 5.00 -8.90 10.47
C GLU A 305 6.09 -9.82 9.98
#